data_bec69f4aed16f0ad2c375c9e703ef990
#
_entry.id   bec69f4aed16f0ad2c375c9e703ef990
#
_cell.length_a   1.000
_cell.length_b   1.000
_cell.length_c   1.000
_cell.angle_alpha   90.00
_cell.angle_beta   90.00
_cell.angle_gamma   90.00
#
_symmetry.space_group_name_H-M   'P 1'
#
loop_
_entity.id
_entity.type
_entity.pdbx_description
1 polymer ?
#
loop_
_entity_poly.entity_id
_entity_poly.type
_entity_poly.pdbx_seq_one_letter_code
_entity_poly.pdbx_strand_id
1 'polypeptide(L)'
;RVLRLVDQDGDGVFDRSTVFAERLPFPEGILVHQGAVYVGAPPHIWKLRDTNGDHTADERTVWFDGGSIEGCGNDLHGPYLGPDGYFYWCKGAFAPQSHVLDNGRTFKSSAAHVYRARPDGSGLEVVITGGMNNPVGLAFSRTGERFLSGTFFDLSGPGKRDGILHAVHGGMYGKTNDRVLAPHPSSGGLLPILAQMGPAAPSGIVMPGSDVLGLRGDLL
;
A
#
# COMPACT_ATOMS: atom_id res chain seq x y z
N ARG A 1 -13.73 8.68 7.93
CA ARG A 1 -13.29 9.01 9.30
C ARG A 1 -12.41 7.90 9.87
N VAL A 2 -11.57 8.23 10.84
CA VAL A 2 -10.78 7.29 11.64
C VAL A 2 -11.38 7.24 13.05
N LEU A 3 -11.58 6.04 13.58
CA LEU A 3 -12.08 5.81 14.93
C LEU A 3 -10.95 5.26 15.80
N ARG A 4 -10.90 5.72 17.05
CA ARG A 4 -10.13 5.11 18.12
C ARG A 4 -11.06 4.25 18.96
N LEU A 5 -10.75 2.98 19.03
CA LEU A 5 -11.47 2.00 19.85
C LEU A 5 -10.64 1.68 21.09
N VAL A 6 -11.26 1.51 22.23
CA VAL A 6 -10.60 1.18 23.50
C VAL A 6 -11.38 0.07 24.20
N ASP A 7 -10.66 -0.96 24.58
CA ASP A 7 -11.05 -1.98 25.54
C ASP A 7 -10.52 -1.49 26.90
N GLN A 8 -11.42 -1.10 27.80
CA GLN A 8 -11.07 -0.46 29.04
C GLN A 8 -10.81 -1.47 30.17
N ASP A 9 -11.47 -2.62 30.13
CA ASP A 9 -11.37 -3.65 31.18
C ASP A 9 -10.56 -4.88 30.77
N GLY A 10 -10.14 -4.94 29.48
CA GLY A 10 -9.27 -6.00 28.96
C GLY A 10 -9.97 -7.32 28.68
N ASP A 11 -11.28 -7.30 28.45
CA ASP A 11 -12.08 -8.50 28.17
C ASP A 11 -12.06 -8.92 26.68
N GLY A 12 -11.43 -8.10 25.81
CA GLY A 12 -11.35 -8.32 24.35
C GLY A 12 -12.49 -7.68 23.58
N VAL A 13 -13.38 -6.94 24.23
CA VAL A 13 -14.46 -6.17 23.61
C VAL A 13 -14.15 -4.67 23.74
N PHE A 14 -14.45 -3.91 22.71
CA PHE A 14 -14.24 -2.46 22.78
C PHE A 14 -15.41 -1.76 23.43
N ASP A 15 -15.18 -1.14 24.59
CA ASP A 15 -16.17 -0.40 25.38
C ASP A 15 -16.41 1.01 24.87
N ARG A 16 -15.39 1.60 24.28
CA ARG A 16 -15.42 3.00 23.88
C ARG A 16 -14.94 3.20 22.47
N SER A 17 -15.71 4.04 21.75
CA SER A 17 -15.33 4.52 20.42
C SER A 17 -15.32 6.05 20.42
N THR A 18 -14.25 6.65 19.90
CA THR A 18 -14.12 8.10 19.68
C THR A 18 -13.70 8.38 18.26
N VAL A 19 -14.13 9.50 17.69
CA VAL A 19 -13.67 9.94 16.37
C VAL A 19 -12.31 10.58 16.54
N PHE A 20 -11.26 9.91 16.04
CA PHE A 20 -9.90 10.42 16.03
C PHE A 20 -9.67 11.48 14.94
N ALA A 21 -10.19 11.25 13.73
CA ALA A 21 -10.11 12.21 12.62
C ALA A 21 -11.28 12.06 11.66
N GLU A 22 -11.74 13.20 11.12
CA GLU A 22 -12.80 13.28 10.13
C GLU A 22 -12.32 13.90 8.81
N ARG A 23 -13.22 13.91 7.81
CA ARG A 23 -13.02 14.56 6.50
C ARG A 23 -11.80 14.00 5.76
N LEU A 24 -11.60 12.68 5.83
CA LEU A 24 -10.68 11.93 5.03
C LEU A 24 -11.47 11.25 3.91
N PRO A 25 -11.22 11.56 2.64
CA PRO A 25 -11.88 10.89 1.53
C PRO A 25 -11.39 9.45 1.45
N PHE A 26 -12.31 8.50 1.39
CA PHE A 26 -12.03 7.07 1.14
C PHE A 26 -10.76 6.55 1.85
N PRO A 27 -10.71 6.51 3.20
CA PRO A 27 -9.52 5.99 3.87
C PRO A 27 -9.36 4.49 3.61
N GLU A 28 -8.22 4.09 3.04
CA GLU A 28 -7.93 2.75 2.51
C GLU A 28 -6.72 2.08 3.16
N GLY A 29 -6.18 2.69 4.19
CA GLY A 29 -5.10 2.11 4.98
C GLY A 29 -4.76 2.98 6.18
N ILE A 30 -4.21 2.33 7.21
CA ILE A 30 -3.83 3.00 8.45
C ILE A 30 -2.58 2.36 9.04
N LEU A 31 -1.68 3.18 9.53
CA LEU A 31 -0.48 2.77 10.26
C LEU A 31 -0.27 3.69 11.46
N VAL A 32 -0.12 3.10 12.64
CA VAL A 32 0.29 3.83 13.83
C VAL A 32 1.78 3.66 14.03
N HIS A 33 2.52 4.76 14.07
CA HIS A 33 3.97 4.73 14.23
C HIS A 33 4.48 5.96 15.01
N GLN A 34 5.25 5.73 16.07
CA GLN A 34 5.89 6.77 16.89
C GLN A 34 4.96 7.93 17.29
N GLY A 35 3.76 7.60 17.81
CA GLY A 35 2.79 8.58 18.29
C GLY A 35 2.06 9.37 17.19
N ALA A 36 2.21 8.97 15.93
CA ALA A 36 1.43 9.51 14.82
C ALA A 36 0.60 8.41 14.16
N VAL A 37 -0.49 8.81 13.53
CA VAL A 37 -1.36 7.95 12.73
C VAL A 37 -1.24 8.36 11.28
N TYR A 38 -0.80 7.45 10.43
CA TYR A 38 -0.69 7.66 8.99
C TYR A 38 -1.88 7.00 8.31
N VAL A 39 -2.57 7.75 7.46
CA VAL A 39 -3.81 7.30 6.81
C VAL A 39 -3.70 7.50 5.31
N GLY A 40 -3.75 6.40 4.56
CA GLY A 40 -3.94 6.45 3.11
C GLY A 40 -5.38 6.87 2.82
N ALA A 41 -5.55 8.09 2.37
CA ALA A 41 -6.84 8.63 1.95
C ALA A 41 -6.61 9.41 0.65
N PRO A 42 -6.83 8.77 -0.50
CA PRO A 42 -6.45 9.29 -1.80
C PRO A 42 -6.90 10.74 -2.03
N PRO A 43 -6.07 11.57 -2.69
CA PRO A 43 -4.80 11.23 -3.31
C PRO A 43 -3.59 11.26 -2.35
N HIS A 44 -3.79 11.42 -1.04
CA HIS A 44 -2.71 11.63 -0.09
C HIS A 44 -2.57 10.49 0.91
N ILE A 45 -1.36 10.35 1.47
CA ILE A 45 -1.15 9.75 2.78
C ILE A 45 -1.01 10.90 3.78
N TRP A 46 -1.92 10.92 4.76
CA TRP A 46 -1.96 11.92 5.81
C TRP A 46 -1.18 11.45 7.04
N LYS A 47 -0.46 12.34 7.67
CA LYS A 47 0.08 12.18 9.02
C LYS A 47 -0.75 12.99 9.99
N LEU A 48 -1.30 12.32 10.98
CA LEU A 48 -2.20 12.86 11.99
C LEU A 48 -1.57 12.69 13.38
N ARG A 49 -1.70 13.68 14.24
CA ARG A 49 -1.24 13.62 15.62
C ARG A 49 -2.26 14.24 16.56
N ASP A 50 -2.38 13.63 17.71
CA ASP A 50 -2.98 14.21 18.91
C ASP A 50 -1.82 14.77 19.74
N THR A 51 -1.72 16.09 19.85
CA THR A 51 -0.62 16.77 20.56
C THR A 51 -1.04 17.24 21.96
N ASN A 52 -2.34 17.27 22.24
CA ASN A 52 -2.91 17.74 23.50
C ASN A 52 -3.45 16.62 24.40
N GLY A 53 -3.56 15.39 23.89
CA GLY A 53 -3.96 14.19 24.63
C GLY A 53 -5.48 14.00 24.76
N ASP A 54 -6.30 14.70 23.96
CA ASP A 54 -7.74 14.58 24.02
C ASP A 54 -8.32 13.44 23.17
N HIS A 55 -7.43 12.67 22.51
CA HIS A 55 -7.73 11.54 21.64
C HIS A 55 -8.35 11.92 20.31
N THR A 56 -8.21 13.18 19.89
CA THR A 56 -8.57 13.70 18.58
C THR A 56 -7.33 14.27 17.90
N ALA A 57 -7.19 14.07 16.60
CA ALA A 57 -6.07 14.63 15.86
C ALA A 57 -6.23 16.14 15.67
N ASP A 58 -5.37 16.92 16.33
CA ASP A 58 -5.28 18.38 16.21
C ASP A 58 -4.22 18.83 15.21
N GLU A 59 -3.25 17.97 14.87
CA GLU A 59 -2.26 18.21 13.83
C GLU A 59 -2.51 17.30 12.63
N ARG A 60 -2.50 17.89 11.41
CA ARG A 60 -2.77 17.18 10.16
C ARG A 60 -1.88 17.71 9.04
N THR A 61 -1.02 16.84 8.51
CA THR A 61 -0.11 17.18 7.41
C THR A 61 -0.17 16.13 6.31
N VAL A 62 0.09 16.54 5.07
CA VAL A 62 0.29 15.58 3.97
C VAL A 62 1.69 15.01 4.13
N TRP A 63 1.78 13.69 4.37
CA TRP A 63 3.05 12.97 4.43
C TRP A 63 3.53 12.57 3.04
N PHE A 64 2.61 12.12 2.16
CA PHE A 64 2.88 11.82 0.76
C PHE A 64 1.74 12.33 -0.11
N ASP A 65 2.09 13.02 -1.19
CA ASP A 65 1.16 13.45 -2.23
C ASP A 65 1.22 12.46 -3.40
N GLY A 66 0.19 11.64 -3.55
CA GLY A 66 0.07 10.65 -4.62
C GLY A 66 -0.33 11.26 -5.97
N GLY A 67 -0.47 12.57 -6.06
CA GLY A 67 -0.87 13.26 -7.28
C GLY A 67 -2.36 13.16 -7.55
N SER A 68 -2.74 12.66 -8.70
CA SER A 68 -4.13 12.47 -9.11
C SER A 68 -4.60 11.02 -8.95
N ILE A 69 -5.91 10.85 -8.86
CA ILE A 69 -6.61 9.57 -9.02
C ILE A 69 -7.56 9.69 -10.20
N GLU A 70 -7.67 8.65 -11.01
CA GLU A 70 -8.57 8.59 -12.16
C GLU A 70 -9.43 7.33 -12.09
N GLY A 71 -10.72 7.50 -11.84
CA GLY A 71 -11.67 6.42 -11.83
C GLY A 71 -11.52 5.45 -10.67
N CYS A 72 -12.20 4.32 -10.75
CA CYS A 72 -12.17 3.26 -9.76
C CYS A 72 -10.93 2.38 -9.94
N GLY A 73 -10.30 1.99 -8.85
CA GLY A 73 -9.22 1.02 -8.85
C GLY A 73 -7.82 1.57 -9.14
N ASN A 74 -7.64 2.89 -9.08
CA ASN A 74 -6.34 3.54 -9.27
C ASN A 74 -5.90 4.25 -8.00
N ASP A 75 -6.29 3.71 -6.87
CA ASP A 75 -6.16 4.31 -5.57
C ASP A 75 -4.78 4.16 -4.95
N LEU A 76 -4.66 4.67 -3.74
CA LEU A 76 -3.44 4.70 -2.96
C LEU A 76 -3.71 3.95 -1.65
N HIS A 77 -3.13 2.75 -1.50
CA HIS A 77 -3.32 1.86 -0.36
C HIS A 77 -2.09 1.81 0.54
N GLY A 78 -2.32 1.70 1.84
CA GLY A 78 -1.31 1.69 2.87
C GLY A 78 -1.33 2.96 3.71
N PRO A 79 -0.24 3.34 4.41
CA PRO A 79 1.08 2.73 4.34
C PRO A 79 1.23 1.45 5.20
N TYR A 80 2.29 0.69 4.91
CA TYR A 80 2.71 -0.53 5.61
C TYR A 80 4.12 -0.34 6.14
N LEU A 81 4.40 -0.73 7.38
CA LEU A 81 5.75 -0.70 7.93
C LEU A 81 6.51 -1.98 7.52
N GLY A 82 7.59 -1.81 6.79
CA GLY A 82 8.51 -2.89 6.46
C GLY A 82 9.48 -3.23 7.59
N PRO A 83 10.03 -4.45 7.63
CA PRO A 83 11.01 -4.86 8.63
C PRO A 83 12.33 -4.09 8.53
N ASP A 84 12.57 -3.41 7.43
CA ASP A 84 13.69 -2.50 7.18
C ASP A 84 13.47 -1.08 7.72
N GLY A 85 12.32 -0.84 8.36
CA GLY A 85 11.95 0.45 8.92
C GLY A 85 11.41 1.47 7.92
N TYR A 86 11.26 1.10 6.64
CA TYR A 86 10.62 1.93 5.63
C TYR A 86 9.11 1.81 5.67
N PHE A 87 8.42 2.88 5.30
CA PHE A 87 7.00 2.83 4.96
C PHE A 87 6.85 2.48 3.49
N TYR A 88 5.94 1.57 3.21
CA TYR A 88 5.58 1.11 1.87
C TYR A 88 4.14 1.45 1.57
N TRP A 89 3.83 1.77 0.34
CA TRP A 89 2.44 1.97 -0.11
C TRP A 89 2.28 1.60 -1.58
N CYS A 90 1.03 1.36 -1.97
CA CYS A 90 0.66 1.00 -3.32
C CYS A 90 -0.03 2.18 -4.02
N LYS A 91 0.23 2.36 -5.30
CA LYS A 91 -0.47 3.30 -6.17
C LYS A 91 -0.90 2.58 -7.43
N GLY A 92 -2.18 2.64 -7.76
CA GLY A 92 -2.76 2.04 -8.96
C GLY A 92 -2.34 2.74 -10.25
N ALA A 93 -2.57 2.08 -11.40
CA ALA A 93 -2.22 2.60 -12.72
C ALA A 93 -3.20 3.66 -13.25
N PHE A 94 -2.83 4.29 -14.35
CA PHE A 94 -3.51 5.23 -15.23
C PHE A 94 -3.46 6.69 -14.80
N ALA A 95 -3.63 7.03 -13.53
CA ALA A 95 -3.51 8.39 -13.07
C ALA A 95 -2.05 8.91 -13.19
N PRO A 96 -1.81 10.06 -13.80
CA PRO A 96 -0.48 10.65 -13.89
C PRO A 96 0.07 11.00 -12.50
N GLN A 97 1.34 10.71 -12.31
CA GLN A 97 2.07 11.03 -11.08
C GLN A 97 3.48 11.51 -11.39
N SER A 98 4.00 12.39 -10.54
CA SER A 98 5.34 12.96 -10.70
C SER A 98 5.97 13.17 -9.32
N HIS A 99 7.11 12.54 -9.08
CA HIS A 99 7.81 12.57 -7.79
C HIS A 99 9.29 12.82 -7.98
N VAL A 100 9.95 13.37 -6.98
CA VAL A 100 11.42 13.43 -6.91
C VAL A 100 11.89 12.24 -6.08
N LEU A 101 12.67 11.36 -6.70
CA LEU A 101 13.23 10.18 -6.04
C LEU A 101 14.46 10.53 -5.20
N ASP A 102 14.90 9.60 -4.35
CA ASP A 102 16.07 9.75 -3.45
C ASP A 102 17.36 10.19 -4.19
N ASN A 103 17.52 9.73 -5.42
CA ASN A 103 18.64 10.11 -6.29
C ASN A 103 18.50 11.50 -6.97
N GLY A 104 17.51 12.30 -6.59
CA GLY A 104 17.22 13.62 -7.14
C GLY A 104 16.57 13.65 -8.53
N ARG A 105 16.29 12.49 -9.13
CA ARG A 105 15.64 12.41 -10.45
C ARG A 105 14.13 12.62 -10.33
N THR A 106 13.57 13.41 -11.24
CA THR A 106 12.11 13.47 -11.42
C THR A 106 11.62 12.18 -12.10
N PHE A 107 10.76 11.49 -11.41
CA PHE A 107 10.10 10.28 -11.88
C PHE A 107 8.66 10.60 -12.28
N LYS A 108 8.32 10.40 -13.55
CA LYS A 108 6.97 10.58 -14.08
C LYS A 108 6.43 9.24 -14.55
N SER A 109 5.21 8.92 -14.19
CA SER A 109 4.59 7.65 -14.50
C SER A 109 3.07 7.73 -14.54
N SER A 110 2.46 6.77 -15.23
CA SER A 110 1.04 6.39 -15.11
C SER A 110 0.88 4.90 -14.87
N ALA A 111 1.97 4.18 -14.58
CA ALA A 111 1.93 2.78 -14.20
C ALA A 111 1.54 2.61 -12.72
N ALA A 112 1.17 1.39 -12.34
CA ALA A 112 1.04 1.02 -10.94
C ALA A 112 2.41 0.82 -10.30
N HIS A 113 2.54 1.20 -9.05
CA HIS A 113 3.79 1.07 -8.30
C HIS A 113 3.55 0.63 -6.85
N VAL A 114 4.54 -0.05 -6.30
CA VAL A 114 4.82 -0.01 -4.88
C VAL A 114 5.96 0.96 -4.67
N TYR A 115 5.76 1.92 -3.79
CA TYR A 115 6.76 2.87 -3.33
C TYR A 115 7.24 2.52 -1.94
N ARG A 116 8.40 3.05 -1.55
CA ARG A 116 8.83 3.14 -0.16
C ARG A 116 9.55 4.46 0.12
N ALA A 117 9.46 4.91 1.37
CA ALA A 117 10.26 6.03 1.90
C ALA A 117 10.52 5.83 3.39
N ARG A 118 11.43 6.58 3.97
CA ARG A 118 11.62 6.63 5.42
C ARG A 118 10.41 7.26 6.12
N PRO A 119 10.18 7.01 7.41
CA PRO A 119 9.04 7.60 8.14
C PRO A 119 9.01 9.14 8.14
N ASP A 120 10.15 9.78 7.93
CA ASP A 120 10.26 11.24 7.77
C ASP A 120 9.92 11.74 6.35
N GLY A 121 9.61 10.82 5.42
CA GLY A 121 9.27 11.10 4.03
C GLY A 121 10.48 11.17 3.10
N SER A 122 11.71 11.10 3.61
CA SER A 122 12.92 11.11 2.79
C SER A 122 13.17 9.74 2.12
N GLY A 123 14.03 9.71 1.12
CA GLY A 123 14.47 8.47 0.50
C GLY A 123 13.38 7.78 -0.32
N LEU A 124 12.58 8.54 -1.06
CA LEU A 124 11.53 7.98 -1.92
C LEU A 124 12.12 7.11 -3.03
N GLU A 125 11.66 5.87 -3.10
CA GLU A 125 12.06 4.89 -4.10
C GLU A 125 10.85 4.18 -4.70
N VAL A 126 11.00 3.74 -5.95
CA VAL A 126 10.09 2.81 -6.62
C VAL A 126 10.56 1.39 -6.38
N VAL A 127 9.74 0.56 -5.75
CA VAL A 127 10.05 -0.84 -5.46
C VAL A 127 9.71 -1.74 -6.63
N ILE A 128 8.49 -1.62 -7.17
CA ILE A 128 8.04 -2.33 -8.37
C ILE A 128 7.23 -1.41 -9.30
N THR A 129 7.15 -1.81 -10.56
CA THR A 129 6.32 -1.16 -11.58
C THR A 129 5.38 -2.20 -12.19
N GLY A 130 4.17 -1.79 -12.58
CA GLY A 130 3.26 -2.74 -13.19
C GLY A 130 2.12 -2.17 -14.00
N GLY A 131 1.53 -3.03 -14.82
CA GLY A 131 0.33 -2.74 -15.61
C GLY A 131 -0.96 -3.15 -14.91
N MET A 132 -0.91 -3.57 -13.64
CA MET A 132 -2.07 -3.86 -12.83
C MET A 132 -2.86 -2.61 -12.50
N ASN A 133 -4.17 -2.75 -12.28
CA ASN A 133 -4.97 -1.58 -11.94
C ASN A 133 -4.80 -1.19 -10.48
N ASN A 134 -4.93 -2.17 -9.58
CA ASN A 134 -5.07 -1.89 -8.15
C ASN A 134 -4.24 -2.86 -7.31
N PRO A 135 -2.96 -2.58 -7.07
CA PRO A 135 -2.19 -3.23 -6.02
C PRO A 135 -2.71 -2.74 -4.65
N VAL A 136 -3.03 -3.65 -3.74
CA VAL A 136 -3.77 -3.31 -2.52
C VAL A 136 -2.97 -3.59 -1.25
N GLY A 137 -2.76 -4.87 -0.93
CA GLY A 137 -2.16 -5.29 0.33
C GLY A 137 -0.70 -5.67 0.20
N LEU A 138 0.13 -5.29 1.17
CA LEU A 138 1.54 -5.67 1.22
C LEU A 138 1.86 -6.37 2.54
N ALA A 139 2.46 -7.55 2.46
CA ALA A 139 2.98 -8.30 3.59
C ALA A 139 4.48 -8.55 3.45
N PHE A 140 5.13 -8.75 4.60
CA PHE A 140 6.58 -8.96 4.67
C PHE A 140 6.90 -10.24 5.39
N SER A 141 7.84 -11.04 4.84
CA SER A 141 8.45 -12.13 5.57
C SER A 141 9.43 -11.60 6.63
N ARG A 142 9.85 -12.47 7.53
CA ARG A 142 10.89 -12.15 8.53
C ARG A 142 12.25 -11.81 7.91
N THR A 143 12.49 -12.28 6.69
CA THR A 143 13.72 -12.04 5.93
C THR A 143 13.62 -10.80 5.04
N GLY A 144 12.48 -10.09 5.05
CA GLY A 144 12.28 -8.86 4.29
C GLY A 144 11.72 -9.06 2.89
N GLU A 145 11.33 -10.30 2.51
CA GLU A 145 10.62 -10.53 1.26
C GLU A 145 9.24 -9.89 1.29
N ARG A 146 8.81 -9.37 0.15
CA ARG A 146 7.58 -8.60 0.00
C ARG A 146 6.57 -9.37 -0.84
N PHE A 147 5.35 -9.49 -0.35
CA PHE A 147 4.24 -10.11 -1.07
C PHE A 147 3.12 -9.09 -1.23
N LEU A 148 2.60 -9.00 -2.44
CA LEU A 148 1.59 -8.01 -2.82
C LEU A 148 0.34 -8.75 -3.28
N SER A 149 -0.82 -8.41 -2.70
CA SER A 149 -2.12 -8.78 -3.24
C SER A 149 -2.68 -7.65 -4.12
N GLY A 150 -3.44 -8.00 -5.14
CA GLY A 150 -4.03 -6.99 -6.01
C GLY A 150 -4.88 -7.56 -7.13
N THR A 151 -5.41 -6.67 -7.94
CA THR A 151 -6.35 -6.99 -9.01
C THR A 151 -5.84 -6.60 -10.39
N PHE A 152 -6.40 -7.28 -11.41
CA PHE A 152 -6.10 -7.07 -12.83
C PHE A 152 -4.64 -7.27 -13.18
N PHE A 153 -4.02 -8.31 -12.62
CA PHE A 153 -2.66 -8.70 -12.95
C PHE A 153 -2.55 -9.26 -14.36
N ASP A 154 -3.53 -10.04 -14.79
CA ASP A 154 -3.60 -10.61 -16.13
C ASP A 154 -5.06 -10.65 -16.60
N LEU A 155 -5.28 -10.43 -17.90
CA LEU A 155 -6.59 -10.48 -18.54
C LEU A 155 -6.71 -11.62 -19.56
N SER A 156 -5.70 -12.47 -19.70
CA SER A 156 -5.68 -13.58 -20.67
C SER A 156 -6.67 -14.70 -20.34
N GLY A 157 -7.27 -14.67 -19.14
CA GLY A 157 -8.32 -15.61 -18.72
C GLY A 157 -8.88 -15.25 -17.36
N PRO A 158 -10.12 -15.69 -17.06
CA PRO A 158 -10.79 -15.33 -15.81
C PRO A 158 -10.06 -15.83 -14.56
N GLY A 159 -9.32 -16.94 -14.64
CA GLY A 159 -8.54 -17.47 -13.54
C GLY A 159 -7.29 -16.67 -13.20
N LYS A 160 -6.89 -15.74 -14.04
CA LYS A 160 -5.61 -15.01 -13.94
C LYS A 160 -5.75 -13.56 -13.53
N ARG A 161 -6.97 -13.07 -13.34
CA ARG A 161 -7.22 -11.65 -13.13
C ARG A 161 -6.56 -11.11 -11.86
N ASP A 162 -6.73 -11.80 -10.75
CA ASP A 162 -6.31 -11.34 -9.44
C ASP A 162 -5.37 -12.37 -8.79
N GLY A 163 -4.60 -11.94 -7.81
CA GLY A 163 -3.67 -12.86 -7.17
C GLY A 163 -2.69 -12.23 -6.19
N ILE A 164 -1.63 -12.97 -5.94
CA ILE A 164 -0.51 -12.59 -5.10
C ILE A 164 0.78 -12.66 -5.92
N LEU A 165 1.63 -11.65 -5.80
CA LEU A 165 2.95 -11.66 -6.39
C LEU A 165 4.06 -11.50 -5.33
N HIS A 166 5.25 -12.00 -5.63
CA HIS A 166 6.46 -11.73 -4.89
C HIS A 166 7.08 -10.44 -5.45
N ALA A 167 7.02 -9.36 -4.68
CA ALA A 167 7.45 -8.03 -5.13
C ALA A 167 8.97 -7.86 -5.06
N VAL A 168 9.67 -8.38 -6.05
CA VAL A 168 11.12 -8.24 -6.21
C VAL A 168 11.47 -6.79 -6.58
N HIS A 169 12.45 -6.20 -5.90
CA HIS A 169 12.87 -4.82 -6.15
C HIS A 169 13.31 -4.62 -7.61
N GLY A 170 12.78 -3.60 -8.26
CA GLY A 170 12.99 -3.33 -9.68
C GLY A 170 12.17 -4.21 -10.63
N GLY A 171 11.34 -5.12 -10.09
CA GLY A 171 10.51 -6.01 -10.88
C GLY A 171 9.38 -5.29 -11.61
N MET A 172 9.01 -5.84 -12.78
CA MET A 172 7.86 -5.37 -13.55
C MET A 172 6.81 -6.49 -13.64
N TYR A 173 5.56 -6.15 -13.36
CA TYR A 173 4.48 -7.13 -13.16
C TYR A 173 3.19 -6.74 -13.86
N GLY A 174 2.26 -7.68 -13.82
CA GLY A 174 0.88 -7.49 -14.27
C GLY A 174 0.70 -7.63 -15.77
N LYS A 175 -0.41 -7.12 -16.26
CA LYS A 175 -0.75 -7.21 -17.70
C LYS A 175 0.13 -6.29 -18.52
N THR A 176 0.42 -6.69 -19.75
CA THR A 176 1.01 -5.81 -20.76
C THR A 176 0.04 -4.65 -21.02
N ASN A 177 0.56 -3.44 -20.90
CA ASN A 177 -0.18 -2.22 -21.20
C ASN A 177 0.82 -1.16 -21.67
N ASP A 178 1.01 -1.05 -22.98
CA ASP A 178 2.01 -0.17 -23.57
C ASP A 178 1.80 1.30 -23.18
N ARG A 179 0.56 1.71 -22.97
CA ARG A 179 0.26 3.09 -22.54
C ARG A 179 0.95 3.48 -21.24
N VAL A 180 1.07 2.54 -20.29
CA VAL A 180 1.62 2.82 -18.96
C VAL A 180 3.00 2.22 -18.74
N LEU A 181 3.37 1.15 -19.47
CA LEU A 181 4.64 0.43 -19.27
C LEU A 181 5.75 0.88 -20.23
N ALA A 182 5.45 1.29 -21.47
CA ALA A 182 6.45 1.68 -22.45
C ALA A 182 7.46 2.74 -21.97
N PRO A 183 7.10 3.72 -21.12
CA PRO A 183 8.07 4.67 -20.60
C PRO A 183 9.06 4.08 -19.58
N HIS A 184 8.83 2.85 -19.10
CA HIS A 184 9.65 2.22 -18.07
C HIS A 184 10.63 1.22 -18.70
N PRO A 185 11.94 1.39 -18.46
CA PRO A 185 12.93 0.45 -18.98
C PRO A 185 12.75 -0.92 -18.33
N SER A 186 12.77 -1.97 -19.16
CA SER A 186 12.77 -3.36 -18.72
C SER A 186 13.88 -4.10 -19.43
N SER A 187 14.61 -4.93 -18.72
CA SER A 187 15.64 -5.82 -19.27
C SER A 187 15.09 -7.18 -19.71
N GLY A 188 13.79 -7.41 -19.55
CA GLY A 188 13.14 -8.69 -19.85
C GLY A 188 11.64 -8.61 -19.85
N GLY A 189 10.96 -9.75 -19.84
CA GLY A 189 9.50 -9.86 -19.75
C GLY A 189 8.99 -9.52 -18.35
N LEU A 190 7.66 -9.47 -18.24
CA LEU A 190 6.99 -9.32 -16.95
C LEU A 190 7.27 -10.52 -16.04
N LEU A 191 7.51 -10.26 -14.77
CA LEU A 191 7.70 -11.30 -13.77
C LEU A 191 6.37 -12.05 -13.49
N PRO A 192 6.44 -13.34 -13.17
CA PRO A 192 5.25 -14.16 -12.96
C PRO A 192 4.51 -13.78 -11.69
N ILE A 193 3.21 -14.06 -11.69
CA ILE A 193 2.35 -14.01 -10.49
C ILE A 193 2.59 -15.28 -9.69
N LEU A 194 2.79 -15.15 -8.38
CA LEU A 194 3.07 -16.25 -7.46
C LEU A 194 1.85 -17.18 -7.28
N ALA A 195 0.69 -16.60 -7.04
CA ALA A 195 -0.57 -17.33 -6.89
C ALA A 195 -1.70 -16.59 -7.62
N GLN A 196 -2.43 -17.32 -8.46
CA GLN A 196 -3.56 -16.80 -9.20
C GLN A 196 -4.86 -17.18 -8.49
N MET A 197 -5.73 -16.22 -8.24
CA MET A 197 -6.93 -16.38 -7.41
C MET A 197 -8.24 -16.21 -8.20
N GLY A 198 -8.15 -16.00 -9.51
CA GLY A 198 -9.31 -15.68 -10.32
C GLY A 198 -9.90 -14.30 -10.01
N PRO A 199 -11.20 -14.08 -10.20
CA PRO A 199 -11.85 -12.79 -9.92
C PRO A 199 -12.18 -12.66 -8.42
N ALA A 200 -11.16 -12.65 -7.55
CA ALA A 200 -11.29 -12.69 -6.10
C ALA A 200 -11.31 -11.29 -5.45
N ALA A 201 -10.76 -10.28 -6.12
CA ALA A 201 -10.58 -8.92 -5.59
C ALA A 201 -9.94 -8.92 -4.18
N PRO A 202 -8.75 -9.53 -3.98
CA PRO A 202 -8.12 -9.58 -2.68
C PRO A 202 -7.82 -8.17 -2.18
N SER A 203 -8.21 -7.88 -0.94
CA SER A 203 -8.13 -6.54 -0.35
C SER A 203 -7.16 -6.45 0.82
N GLY A 204 -6.55 -7.54 1.22
CA GLY A 204 -5.56 -7.60 2.28
C GLY A 204 -4.68 -8.82 2.15
N ILE A 205 -3.56 -8.78 2.83
CA ILE A 205 -2.61 -9.89 2.95
C ILE A 205 -1.82 -9.71 4.26
N VAL A 206 -1.59 -10.77 4.96
CA VAL A 206 -0.77 -10.77 6.17
C VAL A 206 0.11 -12.02 6.23
N MET A 207 1.31 -11.87 6.77
CA MET A 207 2.16 -12.99 7.14
C MET A 207 2.27 -13.03 8.67
N PRO A 208 1.70 -14.04 9.32
CA PRO A 208 1.75 -14.14 10.77
C PRO A 208 3.19 -14.21 11.30
N GLY A 209 3.49 -13.38 12.30
CA GLY A 209 4.82 -13.34 12.93
C GLY A 209 5.09 -14.48 13.92
N SER A 210 4.05 -15.20 14.33
CA SER A 210 4.09 -16.27 15.31
C SER A 210 3.14 -17.41 14.91
N ASP A 211 3.15 -18.51 15.65
CA ASP A 211 2.23 -19.65 15.47
C ASP A 211 0.79 -19.27 15.88
N VAL A 212 0.17 -18.39 15.10
CA VAL A 212 -1.25 -18.04 15.25
C VAL A 212 -2.07 -19.06 14.46
N LEU A 213 -2.96 -19.77 15.11
CA LEU A 213 -3.82 -20.78 14.50
C LEU A 213 -3.07 -21.89 13.74
N GLY A 214 -1.82 -22.17 14.09
CA GLY A 214 -0.99 -23.14 13.38
C GLY A 214 -0.48 -22.69 12.00
N LEU A 215 -0.61 -21.41 11.67
CA LEU A 215 -0.33 -20.83 10.35
C LEU A 215 1.01 -20.07 10.31
N ARG A 216 2.04 -20.65 10.86
CA ARG A 216 3.35 -20.01 10.92
C ARG A 216 4.02 -19.91 9.55
N GLY A 217 4.28 -18.68 9.12
CA GLY A 217 4.98 -18.42 7.85
C GLY A 217 4.09 -18.53 6.61
N ASP A 218 2.79 -18.76 6.78
CA ASP A 218 1.83 -18.76 5.68
C ASP A 218 1.36 -17.31 5.36
N LEU A 219 0.97 -17.09 4.11
CA LEU A 219 0.29 -15.86 3.70
C LEU A 219 -1.21 -16.02 3.87
N LEU A 220 -1.85 -15.11 4.54
CA LEU A 220 -3.29 -15.04 4.75
C LEU A 220 -3.92 -13.84 4.05
#